data_afe3858474f1c55d63b57b40f8f26b92
#
_entry.id   afe3858474f1c55d63b57b40f8f26b92
#
_cell.length_a   1.000
_cell.length_b   1.000
_cell.length_c   1.000
_cell.angle_alpha   90.00
_cell.angle_beta   90.00
_cell.angle_gamma   90.00
#
_symmetry.space_group_name_H-M   'P 1'
#
loop_
_entity.id
_entity.type
_entity.pdbx_description
1 polymer ?
#
loop_
_entity_poly.entity_id
_entity_poly.type
_entity_poly.pdbx_seq_one_letter_code
_entity_poly.pdbx_strand_id
1 'polypeptide(L)'
;MRSIDRAVLRQAPANLQRGMEAVGGRLILTADALLFQPHAFNVQRQSLSLPLRQIVAIQPCWTRLFGLLPIAPTSLAVRLEDGKRYRFVIGKRTQWMADIASARDALR
;
A
#
# COMPACT_ATOMS: atom_id res chain seq x y z
N MET A 1 23.10 2.58 -9.68
CA MET A 1 22.58 2.39 -9.13
C MET A 1 21.75 2.64 -8.65
N ARG A 2 21.73 2.72 -8.49
CA ARG A 2 20.94 2.54 -8.08
C ARG A 2 20.06 3.07 -7.22
N SER A 3 19.22 3.68 -7.39
CA SER A 3 17.99 4.08 -6.76
C SER A 3 17.73 3.29 -5.55
N ILE A 4 18.57 2.44 -5.35
CA ILE A 4 18.48 1.59 -4.25
C ILE A 4 18.64 2.28 -2.94
N ASP A 5 19.11 3.50 -2.98
CA ASP A 5 19.35 4.25 -1.76
C ASP A 5 18.21 5.17 -1.38
N ARG A 6 17.00 4.88 -1.85
CA ARG A 6 15.84 5.63 -1.39
C ARG A 6 15.69 5.52 0.10
N ALA A 7 15.53 6.66 0.75
CA ALA A 7 15.25 6.68 2.16
C ALA A 7 13.88 6.06 2.42
N VAL A 8 13.82 5.10 3.31
CA VAL A 8 12.56 4.51 3.75
C VAL A 8 11.99 5.38 4.86
N LEU A 9 10.80 5.92 4.63
CA LEU A 9 10.14 6.75 5.63
C LEU A 9 9.36 5.92 6.63
N ARG A 10 8.80 4.80 6.18
CA ARG A 10 8.06 3.87 7.04
C ARG A 10 7.99 2.52 6.35
N GLN A 11 8.03 1.44 7.14
CA GLN A 11 7.80 0.10 6.60
C GLN A 11 7.20 -0.78 7.66
N ALA A 12 6.39 -1.75 7.24
CA ALA A 12 5.74 -2.68 8.14
C ALA A 12 5.20 -3.88 7.37
N PRO A 13 4.99 -5.01 8.06
CA PRO A 13 4.27 -6.13 7.46
C PRO A 13 2.86 -5.70 7.08
N ALA A 14 2.38 -6.21 5.95
CA ALA A 14 1.04 -5.88 5.45
C ALA A 14 0.55 -7.01 4.55
N ASN A 15 -0.75 -7.02 4.31
CA ASN A 15 -1.34 -7.90 3.31
C ASN A 15 -1.98 -7.05 2.22
N LEU A 16 -1.71 -7.41 0.98
CA LEU A 16 -2.38 -6.80 -0.17
C LEU A 16 -3.58 -7.67 -0.54
N GLN A 17 -4.77 -7.06 -0.58
CA GLN A 17 -5.99 -7.75 -0.96
C GLN A 17 -6.11 -7.75 -2.48
N ARG A 18 -6.16 -8.94 -3.08
CA ARG A 18 -6.36 -9.12 -4.52
C ARG A 18 -7.56 -10.01 -4.74
N GLY A 19 -8.73 -9.40 -5.00
CA GLY A 19 -9.95 -10.15 -5.14
C GLY A 19 -10.24 -10.93 -3.87
N MET A 20 -10.28 -12.26 -3.98
CA MET A 20 -10.51 -13.13 -2.82
C MET A 20 -9.22 -13.51 -2.11
N GLU A 21 -8.07 -13.12 -2.65
CA GLU A 21 -6.77 -13.54 -2.14
C GLU A 21 -6.13 -12.42 -1.31
N ALA A 22 -5.45 -12.80 -0.24
CA ALA A 22 -4.65 -11.88 0.55
C ALA A 22 -3.19 -12.28 0.40
N VAL A 23 -2.37 -11.35 -0.10
CA VAL A 23 -0.96 -11.60 -0.34
C VAL A 23 -0.16 -10.95 0.78
N GLY A 24 0.50 -11.77 1.59
CA GLY A 24 1.34 -11.26 2.67
C GLY A 24 2.65 -10.70 2.16
N GLY A 25 3.11 -9.65 2.79
CA GLY A 25 4.36 -9.01 2.41
C GLY A 25 4.70 -7.85 3.31
N ARG A 26 5.38 -6.87 2.73
CA ARG A 26 5.84 -5.67 3.44
C ARG A 26 5.46 -4.44 2.64
N LEU A 27 4.85 -3.49 3.32
CA LEU A 27 4.53 -2.18 2.74
C LEU A 27 5.65 -1.22 3.10
N ILE A 28 6.13 -0.46 2.13
CA ILE A 28 7.27 0.44 2.28
C ILE A 28 6.91 1.79 1.67
N LEU A 29 7.05 2.84 2.48
CA LEU A 29 6.85 4.20 2.01
C LEU A 29 8.22 4.87 1.84
N THR A 30 8.46 5.42 0.66
CA THR A 30 9.63 6.25 0.38
C THR A 30 9.16 7.68 0.08
N ALA A 31 10.09 8.56 -0.23
CA ALA A 31 9.75 9.95 -0.53
C ALA A 31 8.92 10.10 -1.80
N ASP A 32 8.94 9.13 -2.71
CA ASP A 32 8.25 9.26 -3.99
C ASP A 32 7.35 8.08 -4.35
N ALA A 33 7.31 7.02 -3.54
CA ALA A 33 6.56 5.83 -3.91
C ALA A 33 6.06 5.07 -2.69
N LEU A 34 4.96 4.35 -2.87
CA LEU A 34 4.47 3.36 -1.95
C LEU A 34 4.71 2.00 -2.59
N LEU A 35 5.49 1.16 -1.92
CA LEU A 35 5.93 -0.12 -2.46
C LEU A 35 5.35 -1.27 -1.65
N PHE A 36 5.02 -2.36 -2.33
CA PHE A 36 4.63 -3.59 -1.65
C PHE A 36 5.49 -4.74 -2.17
N GLN A 37 6.18 -5.42 -1.26
CA GLN A 37 7.02 -6.58 -1.58
C GLN A 37 6.40 -7.84 -1.00
N PRO A 38 5.92 -8.78 -1.84
CA PRO A 38 5.38 -10.03 -1.33
C PRO A 38 6.48 -10.87 -0.68
N HIS A 39 6.12 -11.60 0.39
CA HIS A 39 7.06 -12.53 1.02
C HIS A 39 7.45 -13.64 0.05
N ALA A 40 6.47 -14.15 -0.70
CA ALA A 40 6.71 -15.21 -1.68
C ALA A 40 6.87 -14.58 -3.05
N PHE A 41 7.99 -13.87 -3.23
CA PHE A 41 8.28 -13.20 -4.51
C PHE A 41 8.57 -14.23 -5.59
N ASN A 42 7.83 -14.18 -6.69
CA ASN A 42 8.05 -15.02 -7.85
C ASN A 42 7.39 -14.35 -9.08
N VAL A 43 7.31 -15.08 -10.19
CA VAL A 43 6.79 -14.54 -11.45
C VAL A 43 5.34 -14.05 -11.28
N GLN A 44 4.56 -14.70 -10.43
CA GLN A 44 3.16 -14.37 -10.24
C GLN A 44 2.94 -13.33 -9.14
N ARG A 45 3.91 -13.19 -8.23
CA ARG A 45 3.80 -12.31 -7.06
C ARG A 45 4.93 -11.32 -7.08
N GLN A 46 4.87 -10.43 -8.03
CA GLN A 46 5.90 -9.41 -8.21
C GLN A 46 5.64 -8.23 -7.29
N SER A 47 6.69 -7.45 -7.05
CA SER A 47 6.60 -6.23 -6.29
C SER A 47 5.67 -5.24 -6.98
N LEU A 48 4.95 -4.47 -6.16
CA LEU A 48 4.06 -3.41 -6.63
C LEU A 48 4.68 -2.07 -6.27
N SER A 49 4.69 -1.14 -7.23
CA SER A 49 5.20 0.20 -6.99
C SER A 49 4.14 1.22 -7.40
N LEU A 50 3.72 2.05 -6.45
CA LEU A 50 2.71 3.07 -6.67
C LEU A 50 3.36 4.44 -6.51
N PRO A 51 3.59 5.19 -7.60
CA PRO A 51 4.14 6.54 -7.48
C PRO A 51 3.20 7.43 -6.68
N LEU A 52 3.73 8.15 -5.69
CA LEU A 52 2.89 9.00 -4.85
C LEU A 52 2.18 10.08 -5.65
N ARG A 53 2.78 10.58 -6.72
CA ARG A 53 2.17 11.60 -7.57
C ARG A 53 0.89 11.11 -8.26
N GLN A 54 0.74 9.80 -8.41
CA GLN A 54 -0.44 9.21 -9.05
C GLN A 54 -1.53 8.85 -8.07
N ILE A 55 -1.28 8.96 -6.77
CA ILE A 55 -2.27 8.64 -5.75
C ILE A 55 -3.21 9.83 -5.60
N VAL A 56 -4.50 9.60 -5.87
CA VAL A 56 -5.51 10.65 -5.81
C VAL A 56 -6.40 10.53 -4.58
N ALA A 57 -6.42 9.37 -3.92
CA ALA A 57 -7.22 9.20 -2.71
C ALA A 57 -6.62 8.11 -1.83
N ILE A 58 -6.69 8.33 -0.52
CA ILE A 58 -6.29 7.38 0.51
C ILE A 58 -7.43 7.34 1.49
N GLN A 59 -8.03 6.17 1.72
CA GLN A 59 -9.22 6.05 2.54
C GLN A 59 -9.12 4.86 3.48
N PRO A 60 -9.61 4.99 4.72
CA PRO A 60 -9.73 3.82 5.59
C PRO A 60 -10.87 2.95 5.07
N CYS A 61 -10.72 1.65 5.22
CA CYS A 61 -11.76 0.73 4.82
C CYS A 61 -11.72 -0.53 5.67
N TRP A 62 -12.76 -1.35 5.49
CA TRP A 62 -12.86 -2.63 6.20
C TRP A 62 -12.04 -3.69 5.49
N THR A 63 -11.38 -4.52 6.28
CA THR A 63 -10.77 -5.74 5.79
C THR A 63 -11.89 -6.73 5.49
N ARG A 64 -11.84 -7.39 4.33
CA ARG A 64 -12.88 -8.29 3.89
C ARG A 64 -12.34 -9.71 3.72
N LEU A 65 -13.00 -10.66 4.35
CA LEU A 65 -12.67 -12.07 4.20
C LEU A 65 -13.10 -12.53 2.82
N PHE A 66 -12.19 -13.13 2.06
CA PHE A 66 -12.42 -13.58 0.68
C PHE A 66 -12.92 -12.45 -0.23
N GLY A 67 -12.61 -11.20 0.11
CA GLY A 67 -13.06 -10.06 -0.69
C GLY A 67 -14.52 -9.71 -0.52
N LEU A 68 -15.28 -10.42 0.33
CA LEU A 68 -16.73 -10.26 0.45
C LEU A 68 -17.19 -9.85 1.84
N LEU A 69 -16.78 -10.59 2.87
CA LEU A 69 -17.33 -10.43 4.21
C LEU A 69 -16.49 -9.45 5.01
N PRO A 70 -17.03 -8.28 5.40
CA PRO A 70 -16.26 -7.32 6.21
C PRO A 70 -16.06 -7.89 7.61
N ILE A 71 -14.80 -7.92 8.06
CA ILE A 71 -14.44 -8.52 9.34
C ILE A 71 -13.84 -7.52 10.32
N ALA A 72 -13.13 -6.49 9.84
CA ALA A 72 -12.49 -5.53 10.75
C ALA A 72 -12.13 -4.24 10.02
N PRO A 73 -12.15 -3.08 10.72
CA PRO A 73 -11.77 -1.80 10.13
C PRO A 73 -10.26 -1.61 10.16
N THR A 74 -9.53 -2.48 9.47
CA THR A 74 -8.07 -2.54 9.56
C THR A 74 -7.35 -2.38 8.23
N SER A 75 -8.06 -1.93 7.19
CA SER A 75 -7.46 -1.74 5.88
C SER A 75 -7.43 -0.28 5.48
N LEU A 76 -6.51 0.05 4.57
CA LEU A 76 -6.54 1.33 3.88
C LEU A 76 -6.60 1.06 2.39
N ALA A 77 -7.29 1.93 1.67
CA ALA A 77 -7.41 1.84 0.22
C ALA A 77 -6.70 3.00 -0.42
N VAL A 78 -5.94 2.71 -1.46
CA VAL A 78 -5.22 3.70 -2.25
C VAL A 78 -5.80 3.67 -3.66
N ARG A 79 -6.21 4.83 -4.16
CA ARG A 79 -6.72 4.93 -5.53
C ARG A 79 -5.79 5.78 -6.36
N LEU A 80 -5.47 5.29 -7.54
CA LEU A 80 -4.61 6.00 -8.48
C LEU A 80 -5.43 6.79 -9.49
N GLU A 81 -4.79 7.73 -10.18
CA GLU A 81 -5.45 8.59 -11.15
C GLU A 81 -6.03 7.80 -12.33
N ASP A 82 -5.49 6.60 -12.62
CA ASP A 82 -6.03 5.75 -13.67
C ASP A 82 -7.26 4.94 -13.22
N GLY A 83 -7.68 5.12 -11.98
CA GLY A 83 -8.84 4.43 -11.43
C GLY A 83 -8.53 3.14 -10.70
N LYS A 84 -7.31 2.65 -10.79
CA LYS A 84 -6.93 1.43 -10.07
C LYS A 84 -6.94 1.67 -8.57
N ARG A 85 -7.36 0.65 -7.83
CA ARG A 85 -7.44 0.70 -6.38
C ARG A 85 -6.69 -0.46 -5.78
N TYR A 86 -6.01 -0.19 -4.68
CA TYR A 86 -5.27 -1.20 -3.93
C TYR A 86 -5.67 -1.11 -2.48
N ARG A 87 -5.92 -2.26 -1.86
CA ARG A 87 -6.32 -2.33 -0.46
C ARG A 87 -5.29 -3.11 0.33
N PHE A 88 -4.81 -2.49 1.41
CA PHE A 88 -3.79 -3.09 2.26
C PHE A 88 -4.35 -3.27 3.68
N VAL A 89 -4.13 -4.45 4.25
CA VAL A 89 -4.39 -4.68 5.68
C VAL A 89 -3.10 -4.32 6.40
N ILE A 90 -3.16 -3.32 7.29
CA ILE A 90 -1.94 -2.77 7.88
C ILE A 90 -2.23 -2.27 9.28
N GLY A 91 -1.32 -2.53 10.22
CA GLY A 91 -1.40 -1.93 11.55
C GLY A 91 -1.12 -0.44 11.49
N LYS A 92 -1.68 0.31 12.44
CA LYS A 92 -1.50 1.77 12.56
C LYS A 92 -1.89 2.49 11.27
N ARG A 93 -3.01 2.10 10.69
CA ARG A 93 -3.41 2.63 9.39
C ARG A 93 -3.59 4.16 9.40
N THR A 94 -4.03 4.75 10.50
CA THR A 94 -4.18 6.21 10.58
C THR A 94 -2.84 6.90 10.41
N GLN A 95 -1.80 6.38 11.04
CA GLN A 95 -0.46 6.93 10.92
C GLN A 95 0.09 6.72 9.50
N TRP A 96 -0.19 5.56 8.90
CA TRP A 96 0.19 5.30 7.53
C TRP A 96 -0.46 6.29 6.57
N MET A 97 -1.76 6.55 6.76
CA MET A 97 -2.49 7.49 5.90
C MET A 97 -1.89 8.90 6.02
N ALA A 98 -1.58 9.32 7.24
CA ALA A 98 -0.99 10.64 7.44
C ALA A 98 0.39 10.75 6.80
N ASP A 99 1.21 9.72 6.93
CA ASP A 99 2.56 9.72 6.37
C ASP A 99 2.55 9.69 4.84
N ILE A 100 1.65 8.90 4.25
CA ILE A 100 1.51 8.87 2.79
C ILE A 100 1.07 10.24 2.27
N ALA A 101 0.08 10.84 2.93
CA ALA A 101 -0.40 12.16 2.52
C ALA A 101 0.69 13.22 2.65
N SER A 102 1.45 13.18 3.73
CA SER A 102 2.53 14.13 3.95
C SER A 102 3.64 13.97 2.90
N ALA A 103 4.03 12.74 2.59
CA ALA A 103 5.04 12.49 1.58
C ALA A 103 4.56 12.93 0.19
N ARG A 104 3.29 12.67 -0.13
CA ARG A 104 2.71 13.11 -1.39
C ARG A 104 2.71 14.63 -1.50
N ASP A 105 2.31 15.31 -0.44
CA ASP A 105 2.24 16.77 -0.44
C ASP A 105 3.62 17.39 -0.59
N ALA A 106 4.66 16.76 -0.09
CA ALA A 106 6.03 17.25 -0.24
C ALA A 106 6.51 17.23 -1.70
N LEU A 107 5.82 16.50 -2.57
CA LEU A 107 6.17 16.44 -3.99
C LEU A 107 5.50 17.50 -4.84
N ARG A 108 4.66 18.34 -4.26
CA ARG A 108 3.94 19.38 -4.99
C ARG A 108 4.73 20.66 -5.14
#